data_284accef2620fd82661dff6df95ad5cc
#
_entry.id   284accef2620fd82661dff6df95ad5cc
#
_cell.length_a   1.000
_cell.length_b   1.000
_cell.length_c   1.000
_cell.angle_alpha   90.00
_cell.angle_beta   90.00
_cell.angle_gamma   90.00
#
_symmetry.space_group_name_H-M   'P 1'
#
loop_
_entity.id
_entity.type
_entity.pdbx_description
1 polymer ?
#
loop_
_entity_poly.entity_id
_entity_poly.type
_entity_poly.pdbx_seq_one_letter_code
_entity_poly.pdbx_strand_id
1 'polypeptide(L)'
;RAGSTRADIHGIAYTAGPGLIGALLTGAALARSLAYAWGVPAVTVHHLEGHLLAPLLEPDPPGFPHVALLVSGGHTMLVEVRGIGAYRLLGETRDDAAGEAFDKTAKLLGLPYPGGPELARLAESGRAGTYEFPRPMLDRPGLEFSFSGLKTAVSRVVKAPGFDPARRADIARGVEEAIVATLVAKALRAIEATGLDTLVVAGGVGANRALRGALSRAAARH
;
A
#
# COMPACT_ATOMS: atom_id res chain seq x y z
N ARG A 1 30.08 -6.03 -0.98
CA ARG A 1 29.22 -7.04 -1.58
C ARG A 1 28.82 -6.68 -2.99
N ALA A 2 28.77 -5.37 -3.34
CA ALA A 2 28.66 -4.89 -4.70
C ALA A 2 30.01 -4.88 -5.46
N GLY A 3 31.11 -5.24 -4.79
CA GLY A 3 32.45 -5.19 -5.35
C GLY A 3 33.00 -3.78 -5.58
N SER A 4 32.26 -2.75 -5.14
CA SER A 4 32.63 -1.35 -5.34
C SER A 4 33.45 -0.81 -4.17
N THR A 5 34.35 0.11 -4.48
CA THR A 5 35.17 0.87 -3.53
C THR A 5 34.66 2.30 -3.40
N ARG A 6 35.22 3.09 -2.48
CA ARG A 6 34.89 4.53 -2.38
C ARG A 6 35.12 5.29 -3.68
N ALA A 7 36.12 4.92 -4.45
CA ALA A 7 36.45 5.61 -5.72
C ALA A 7 35.36 5.45 -6.78
N ASP A 8 34.52 4.44 -6.64
CA ASP A 8 33.42 4.14 -7.56
C ASP A 8 32.12 4.87 -7.17
N ILE A 9 32.10 5.61 -6.05
CA ILE A 9 30.92 6.31 -5.54
C ILE A 9 30.96 7.78 -6.01
N HIS A 10 29.99 8.14 -6.85
CA HIS A 10 29.89 9.47 -7.44
C HIS A 10 28.78 10.35 -6.83
N GLY A 11 27.96 9.80 -5.96
CA GLY A 11 26.88 10.50 -5.27
C GLY A 11 26.20 9.62 -4.23
N ILE A 12 25.48 10.25 -3.31
CA ILE A 12 24.74 9.56 -2.25
C ILE A 12 23.28 9.99 -2.30
N ALA A 13 22.37 9.04 -2.51
CA ALA A 13 20.94 9.27 -2.42
C ALA A 13 20.40 8.85 -1.04
N TYR A 14 19.47 9.62 -0.47
CA TYR A 14 18.83 9.28 0.78
C TYR A 14 17.36 9.71 0.81
N THR A 15 16.54 8.98 1.55
CA THR A 15 15.14 9.31 1.74
C THR A 15 14.99 10.55 2.64
N ALA A 16 14.40 11.61 2.10
CA ALA A 16 14.17 12.87 2.82
C ALA A 16 12.79 12.93 3.52
N GLY A 17 11.86 12.08 3.11
CA GLY A 17 10.48 12.00 3.64
C GLY A 17 9.52 11.44 2.60
N PRO A 18 8.27 11.19 3.02
CA PRO A 18 7.80 11.08 4.40
C PRO A 18 8.30 9.81 5.11
N GLY A 19 8.20 9.77 6.44
CA GLY A 19 8.58 8.61 7.26
C GLY A 19 8.79 8.98 8.72
N LEU A 20 9.20 7.99 9.53
CA LEU A 20 9.50 8.18 10.95
C LEU A 20 10.70 9.12 11.11
N ILE A 21 10.52 10.20 11.85
CA ILE A 21 11.52 11.28 11.99
C ILE A 21 12.89 10.77 12.45
N GLY A 22 12.95 9.84 13.39
CA GLY A 22 14.22 9.27 13.88
C GLY A 22 14.98 8.51 12.78
N ALA A 23 14.29 7.72 11.97
CA ALA A 23 14.88 6.98 10.85
C ALA A 23 15.35 7.94 9.74
N LEU A 24 14.52 8.96 9.41
CA LEU A 24 14.87 9.97 8.40
C LEU A 24 16.09 10.78 8.83
N LEU A 25 16.15 11.25 10.08
CA LEU A 25 17.29 12.00 10.61
C LEU A 25 18.58 11.18 10.60
N THR A 26 18.52 9.92 11.03
CA THR A 26 19.70 9.01 11.03
C THR A 26 20.19 8.80 9.60
N GLY A 27 19.29 8.49 8.66
CA GLY A 27 19.64 8.30 7.25
C GLY A 27 20.21 9.56 6.60
N ALA A 28 19.57 10.72 6.82
CA ALA A 28 20.04 11.98 6.29
C ALA A 28 21.38 12.43 6.88
N ALA A 29 21.58 12.27 8.20
CA ALA A 29 22.85 12.60 8.85
C ALA A 29 24.00 11.77 8.29
N LEU A 30 23.83 10.44 8.21
CA LEU A 30 24.83 9.55 7.65
C LEU A 30 25.15 9.88 6.19
N ALA A 31 24.11 10.00 5.36
CA ALA A 31 24.27 10.26 3.93
C ALA A 31 24.99 11.59 3.65
N ARG A 32 24.57 12.66 4.34
CA ARG A 32 25.19 13.99 4.17
C ARG A 32 26.60 14.06 4.72
N SER A 33 26.89 13.38 5.85
CA SER A 33 28.24 13.30 6.41
C SER A 33 29.19 12.57 5.48
N LEU A 34 28.77 11.44 4.88
CA LEU A 34 29.57 10.72 3.90
C LEU A 34 29.77 11.52 2.63
N ALA A 35 28.71 12.18 2.12
CA ALA A 35 28.83 13.03 0.94
C ALA A 35 29.84 14.17 1.15
N TYR A 36 29.78 14.82 2.30
CA TYR A 36 30.74 15.86 2.68
C TYR A 36 32.15 15.32 2.77
N ALA A 37 32.36 14.20 3.51
CA ALA A 37 33.68 13.60 3.71
C ALA A 37 34.31 13.07 2.40
N TRP A 38 33.48 12.67 1.44
CA TRP A 38 33.94 12.11 0.18
C TRP A 38 33.98 13.13 -0.99
N GLY A 39 33.46 14.34 -0.77
CA GLY A 39 33.41 15.38 -1.79
C GLY A 39 32.47 15.03 -2.93
N VAL A 40 31.38 14.29 -2.69
CA VAL A 40 30.41 13.88 -3.69
C VAL A 40 29.04 14.52 -3.41
N PRO A 41 28.15 14.69 -4.42
CA PRO A 41 26.83 15.26 -4.20
C PRO A 41 25.93 14.34 -3.35
N ALA A 42 25.03 14.96 -2.57
CA ALA A 42 23.95 14.28 -1.88
C ALA A 42 22.60 14.64 -2.53
N VAL A 43 21.79 13.62 -2.84
CA VAL A 43 20.49 13.77 -3.49
C VAL A 43 19.37 13.28 -2.56
N THR A 44 18.35 14.11 -2.38
CA THR A 44 17.16 13.75 -1.62
C THR A 44 16.19 12.98 -2.50
N VAL A 45 15.62 11.89 -1.98
CA VAL A 45 14.59 11.10 -2.64
C VAL A 45 13.31 11.14 -1.81
N HIS A 46 12.19 11.39 -2.47
CA HIS A 46 10.88 11.30 -1.84
C HIS A 46 10.46 9.84 -1.70
N HIS A 47 10.09 9.38 -0.49
CA HIS A 47 9.77 7.97 -0.22
C HIS A 47 8.68 7.40 -1.14
N LEU A 48 7.61 8.18 -1.36
CA LEU A 48 6.51 7.74 -2.22
C LEU A 48 6.92 7.68 -3.69
N GLU A 49 7.79 8.57 -4.14
CA GLU A 49 8.38 8.50 -5.48
C GLU A 49 9.21 7.23 -5.65
N GLY A 50 9.99 6.86 -4.62
CA GLY A 50 10.70 5.57 -4.61
C GLY A 50 9.76 4.37 -4.80
N HIS A 51 8.57 4.39 -4.21
CA HIS A 51 7.55 3.36 -4.46
C HIS A 51 6.98 3.42 -5.88
N LEU A 52 6.70 4.61 -6.41
CA LEU A 52 6.16 4.78 -7.77
C LEU A 52 7.15 4.35 -8.86
N LEU A 53 8.44 4.54 -8.61
CA LEU A 53 9.50 4.22 -9.56
C LEU A 53 10.08 2.81 -9.38
N ALA A 54 9.83 2.13 -8.25
CA ALA A 54 10.33 0.76 -8.02
C ALA A 54 9.96 -0.22 -9.14
N PRO A 55 8.75 -0.19 -9.73
CA PRO A 55 8.38 -1.07 -10.84
C PRO A 55 9.23 -0.87 -12.11
N LEU A 56 9.90 0.26 -12.27
CA LEU A 56 10.83 0.50 -13.39
C LEU A 56 12.13 -0.33 -13.29
N LEU A 57 12.38 -0.97 -12.14
CA LEU A 57 13.52 -1.85 -11.93
C LEU A 57 13.22 -3.31 -12.30
N GLU A 58 11.96 -3.61 -12.66
CA GLU A 58 11.56 -4.96 -13.10
C GLU A 58 12.11 -5.24 -14.51
N PRO A 59 12.27 -6.52 -14.89
CA PRO A 59 12.74 -6.90 -16.22
C PRO A 59 11.87 -6.37 -17.38
N ASP A 60 10.56 -6.24 -17.14
CA ASP A 60 9.58 -5.67 -18.08
C ASP A 60 8.90 -4.46 -17.41
N PRO A 61 9.54 -3.28 -17.45
CA PRO A 61 9.04 -2.12 -16.75
C PRO A 61 7.80 -1.54 -17.43
N PRO A 62 6.84 -1.00 -16.65
CA PRO A 62 5.67 -0.35 -17.22
C PRO A 62 6.06 0.90 -18.01
N GLY A 63 5.38 1.14 -19.13
CA GLY A 63 5.47 2.38 -19.89
C GLY A 63 4.77 3.55 -19.21
N PHE A 64 5.02 4.75 -19.68
CA PHE A 64 4.30 5.96 -19.30
C PHE A 64 3.34 6.40 -20.42
N PRO A 65 2.21 7.02 -20.11
CA PRO A 65 1.64 7.20 -18.77
C PRO A 65 0.95 5.93 -18.25
N HIS A 66 0.82 5.80 -16.92
CA HIS A 66 0.04 4.75 -16.28
C HIS A 66 -0.62 5.23 -14.99
N VAL A 67 -1.61 4.50 -14.48
CA VAL A 67 -2.17 4.69 -13.14
C VAL A 67 -1.40 3.82 -12.16
N ALA A 68 -0.92 4.40 -11.07
CA ALA A 68 -0.32 3.67 -9.96
C ALA A 68 -1.30 3.60 -8.78
N LEU A 69 -1.58 2.39 -8.28
CA LEU A 69 -2.19 2.14 -6.99
C LEU A 69 -1.08 1.90 -5.98
N LEU A 70 -0.77 2.91 -5.19
CA LEU A 70 0.21 2.83 -4.12
C LEU A 70 -0.48 2.45 -2.82
N VAL A 71 -0.17 1.27 -2.29
CA VAL A 71 -0.79 0.71 -1.09
C VAL A 71 0.27 0.15 -0.14
N SER A 72 0.46 0.83 0.98
CA SER A 72 1.47 0.47 2.00
C SER A 72 0.88 0.50 3.41
N GLY A 73 1.72 0.30 4.42
CA GLY A 73 1.34 0.45 5.84
C GLY A 73 0.86 1.86 6.19
N GLY A 74 1.40 2.89 5.55
CA GLY A 74 1.09 4.29 5.88
C GLY A 74 0.39 5.08 4.77
N HIS A 75 0.30 4.53 3.55
CA HIS A 75 -0.24 5.27 2.40
C HIS A 75 -1.18 4.41 1.58
N THR A 76 -2.26 5.01 1.10
CA THR A 76 -3.16 4.44 0.10
C THR A 76 -3.60 5.55 -0.83
N MET A 77 -3.15 5.48 -2.08
CA MET A 77 -3.43 6.52 -3.08
C MET A 77 -3.43 5.98 -4.50
N LEU A 78 -4.12 6.70 -5.36
CA LEU A 78 -4.12 6.54 -6.81
C LEU A 78 -3.39 7.73 -7.43
N VAL A 79 -2.43 7.46 -8.28
CA VAL A 79 -1.58 8.48 -8.91
C VAL A 79 -1.51 8.22 -10.41
N GLU A 80 -1.74 9.22 -11.21
CA GLU A 80 -1.38 9.19 -12.62
C GLU A 80 0.12 9.53 -12.74
N VAL A 81 0.89 8.60 -13.27
CA VAL A 81 2.33 8.73 -13.49
C VAL A 81 2.55 8.98 -14.97
N ARG A 82 2.84 10.23 -15.34
CA ARG A 82 3.09 10.66 -16.72
C ARG A 82 4.55 10.52 -17.14
N GLY A 83 5.44 10.43 -16.16
CA GLY A 83 6.88 10.31 -16.30
C GLY A 83 7.55 10.51 -14.96
N ILE A 84 8.87 10.35 -14.89
CA ILE A 84 9.66 10.62 -13.68
C ILE A 84 9.51 12.10 -13.32
N GLY A 85 9.10 12.38 -12.07
CA GLY A 85 8.83 13.75 -11.58
C GLY A 85 7.51 14.36 -12.07
N ALA A 86 6.71 13.65 -12.90
CA ALA A 86 5.46 14.15 -13.45
C ALA A 86 4.27 13.31 -12.94
N TYR A 87 3.75 13.68 -11.77
CA TYR A 87 2.70 12.95 -11.05
C TYR A 87 1.45 13.80 -10.86
N ARG A 88 0.28 13.18 -10.97
CA ARG A 88 -1.00 13.77 -10.62
C ARG A 88 -1.72 12.87 -9.62
N LEU A 89 -1.94 13.36 -8.40
CA LEU A 89 -2.75 12.67 -7.41
C LEU A 89 -4.19 12.61 -7.90
N LEU A 90 -4.76 11.41 -7.98
CA LEU A 90 -6.14 11.15 -8.39
C LEU A 90 -7.07 11.00 -7.19
N GLY A 91 -6.58 10.37 -6.12
CA GLY A 91 -7.29 10.18 -4.87
C GLY A 91 -6.40 9.51 -3.84
N GLU A 92 -6.69 9.75 -2.57
CA GLU A 92 -5.95 9.17 -1.45
C GLU A 92 -6.89 8.82 -0.29
N THR A 93 -6.37 8.11 0.70
CA THR A 93 -7.15 7.85 1.91
C THR A 93 -7.34 9.11 2.73
N ARG A 94 -8.55 9.28 3.27
CA ARG A 94 -8.90 10.40 4.16
C ARG A 94 -8.61 10.12 5.63
N ASP A 95 -8.26 8.88 5.94
CA ASP A 95 -8.01 8.42 7.31
C ASP A 95 -6.94 7.32 7.32
N ASP A 96 -7.25 6.12 7.81
CA ASP A 96 -6.29 5.02 7.85
C ASP A 96 -5.88 4.57 6.44
N ALA A 97 -4.62 4.20 6.26
CA ALA A 97 -4.19 3.48 5.07
C ALA A 97 -4.71 2.03 5.08
N ALA A 98 -4.78 1.40 3.91
CA ALA A 98 -5.22 0.01 3.79
C ALA A 98 -4.35 -0.95 4.63
N GLY A 99 -3.01 -0.78 4.61
CA GLY A 99 -2.11 -1.58 5.44
C GLY A 99 -2.30 -1.34 6.93
N GLU A 100 -2.55 -0.11 7.33
CA GLU A 100 -2.90 0.23 8.72
C GLU A 100 -4.23 -0.42 9.14
N ALA A 101 -5.22 -0.49 8.26
CA ALA A 101 -6.48 -1.19 8.53
C ALA A 101 -6.26 -2.69 8.72
N PHE A 102 -5.39 -3.32 7.90
CA PHE A 102 -4.96 -4.70 8.10
C PHE A 102 -4.30 -4.89 9.46
N ASP A 103 -3.31 -4.07 9.82
CA ASP A 103 -2.55 -4.18 11.06
C ASP A 103 -3.45 -3.95 12.30
N LYS A 104 -4.31 -2.94 12.27
CA LYS A 104 -5.26 -2.66 13.35
C LYS A 104 -6.26 -3.81 13.56
N THR A 105 -6.73 -4.41 12.47
CA THR A 105 -7.63 -5.57 12.54
C THR A 105 -6.92 -6.81 13.04
N ALA A 106 -5.71 -7.09 12.55
CA ALA A 106 -4.88 -8.18 13.01
C ALA A 106 -4.65 -8.11 14.53
N LYS A 107 -4.33 -6.91 15.04
CA LYS A 107 -4.18 -6.66 16.48
C LYS A 107 -5.45 -6.96 17.26
N LEU A 108 -6.64 -6.59 16.75
CA LEU A 108 -7.93 -6.92 17.39
C LEU A 108 -8.19 -8.43 17.44
N LEU A 109 -7.71 -9.17 16.45
CA LEU A 109 -7.80 -10.62 16.38
C LEU A 109 -6.68 -11.34 17.14
N GLY A 110 -5.77 -10.61 17.81
CA GLY A 110 -4.65 -11.19 18.57
C GLY A 110 -3.53 -11.76 17.70
N LEU A 111 -3.40 -11.29 16.46
CA LEU A 111 -2.34 -11.72 15.54
C LEU A 111 -1.05 -10.93 15.78
N PRO A 112 0.14 -11.50 15.47
CA PRO A 112 1.42 -10.83 15.61
C PRO A 112 1.62 -9.71 14.59
N TYR A 113 2.62 -8.87 14.80
CA TYR A 113 3.05 -7.82 13.88
C TYR A 113 4.21 -8.34 13.01
N PRO A 114 4.25 -8.00 11.70
CA PRO A 114 3.31 -7.18 10.95
C PRO A 114 1.98 -7.91 10.68
N GLY A 115 0.86 -7.24 10.94
CA GLY A 115 -0.45 -7.85 10.96
C GLY A 115 -1.02 -8.21 9.59
N GLY A 116 -0.66 -7.45 8.53
CA GLY A 116 -1.21 -7.66 7.20
C GLY A 116 -1.00 -9.08 6.65
N PRO A 117 0.25 -9.61 6.61
CA PRO A 117 0.51 -10.98 6.17
C PRO A 117 -0.17 -12.04 7.02
N GLU A 118 -0.24 -11.83 8.34
CA GLU A 118 -0.87 -12.76 9.27
C GLU A 118 -2.39 -12.81 9.09
N LEU A 119 -3.01 -11.63 8.90
CA LEU A 119 -4.44 -11.54 8.64
C LEU A 119 -4.79 -12.20 7.30
N ALA A 120 -4.01 -11.95 6.26
CA ALA A 120 -4.21 -12.57 4.94
C ALA A 120 -4.11 -14.11 5.01
N ARG A 121 -3.13 -14.64 5.76
CA ARG A 121 -2.98 -16.08 5.99
C ARG A 121 -4.18 -16.66 6.75
N LEU A 122 -4.64 -15.98 7.79
CA LEU A 122 -5.82 -16.41 8.55
C LEU A 122 -7.08 -16.40 7.68
N ALA A 123 -7.23 -15.38 6.81
CA ALA A 123 -8.35 -15.24 5.89
C ALA A 123 -8.47 -16.40 4.89
N GLU A 124 -7.35 -17.06 4.52
CA GLU A 124 -7.36 -18.21 3.61
C GLU A 124 -8.24 -19.38 4.15
N SER A 125 -8.30 -19.55 5.48
CA SER A 125 -9.13 -20.58 6.12
C SER A 125 -10.54 -20.09 6.47
N GLY A 126 -10.85 -18.82 6.28
CA GLY A 126 -12.14 -18.24 6.58
C GLY A 126 -13.17 -18.47 5.46
N ARG A 127 -14.45 -18.56 5.88
CA ARG A 127 -15.57 -18.72 4.96
C ARG A 127 -16.02 -17.36 4.43
N ALA A 128 -16.03 -17.21 3.10
CA ALA A 128 -16.50 -16.03 2.41
C ALA A 128 -17.98 -15.76 2.73
N GLY A 129 -18.36 -14.48 2.80
CA GLY A 129 -19.75 -14.06 3.02
C GLY A 129 -20.31 -14.31 4.44
N THR A 130 -19.50 -14.81 5.38
CA THR A 130 -19.94 -15.02 6.78
C THR A 130 -20.07 -13.70 7.55
N TYR A 131 -19.14 -12.77 7.27
CA TYR A 131 -19.16 -11.41 7.83
C TYR A 131 -19.03 -10.40 6.68
N GLU A 132 -19.96 -9.46 6.65
CA GLU A 132 -19.90 -8.33 5.75
C GLU A 132 -19.45 -7.09 6.51
N PHE A 133 -18.34 -6.52 6.08
CA PHE A 133 -17.79 -5.30 6.65
C PHE A 133 -18.05 -4.09 5.74
N PRO A 134 -18.15 -2.88 6.31
CA PRO A 134 -18.39 -1.67 5.54
C PRO A 134 -17.27 -1.43 4.54
N ARG A 135 -17.64 -0.86 3.39
CA ARG A 135 -16.73 -0.39 2.32
C ARG A 135 -16.92 1.11 2.15
N PRO A 136 -16.37 1.92 3.07
CA PRO A 136 -16.64 3.36 3.08
C PRO A 136 -16.20 4.00 1.76
N MET A 137 -16.88 5.08 1.35
CA MET A 137 -16.61 5.86 0.13
C MET A 137 -16.81 5.08 -1.19
N LEU A 138 -17.22 3.82 -1.16
CA LEU A 138 -17.43 3.06 -2.39
C LEU A 138 -18.73 3.46 -3.11
N ASP A 139 -19.72 3.90 -2.36
CA ASP A 139 -21.02 4.43 -2.82
C ASP A 139 -20.96 5.86 -3.34
N ARG A 140 -19.81 6.56 -3.13
CA ARG A 140 -19.61 7.94 -3.55
C ARG A 140 -18.83 8.03 -4.86
N PRO A 141 -19.13 9.03 -5.70
CA PRO A 141 -18.25 9.37 -6.82
C PRO A 141 -16.89 9.82 -6.25
N GLY A 142 -15.84 9.69 -7.07
CA GLY A 142 -14.49 10.08 -6.66
C GLY A 142 -13.61 8.90 -6.29
N LEU A 143 -12.35 9.19 -6.08
CA LEU A 143 -11.27 8.22 -5.99
C LEU A 143 -10.64 8.13 -4.59
N GLU A 144 -11.18 8.87 -3.63
CA GLU A 144 -10.71 8.82 -2.24
C GLU A 144 -11.11 7.50 -1.56
N PHE A 145 -10.32 7.11 -0.57
CA PHE A 145 -10.54 5.96 0.28
C PHE A 145 -10.86 6.35 1.72
N SER A 146 -11.38 5.39 2.48
CA SER A 146 -11.50 5.46 3.94
C SER A 146 -11.53 4.04 4.49
N PHE A 147 -10.77 3.78 5.54
CA PHE A 147 -10.67 2.46 6.17
C PHE A 147 -10.84 2.48 7.68
N SER A 148 -10.87 3.65 8.35
CA SER A 148 -10.96 3.77 9.81
C SER A 148 -12.23 3.10 10.39
N GLY A 149 -13.31 3.08 9.63
CA GLY A 149 -14.57 2.43 9.99
C GLY A 149 -14.46 0.90 10.16
N LEU A 150 -13.53 0.25 9.45
CA LEU A 150 -13.32 -1.20 9.53
C LEU A 150 -12.91 -1.64 10.93
N LYS A 151 -11.93 -0.96 11.55
CA LYS A 151 -11.51 -1.26 12.93
C LYS A 151 -12.69 -1.23 13.89
N THR A 152 -13.56 -0.23 13.79
CA THR A 152 -14.73 -0.09 14.66
C THR A 152 -15.73 -1.22 14.42
N ALA A 153 -15.98 -1.58 13.18
CA ALA A 153 -16.88 -2.67 12.83
C ALA A 153 -16.37 -4.02 13.37
N VAL A 154 -15.10 -4.33 13.16
CA VAL A 154 -14.46 -5.54 13.72
C VAL A 154 -14.50 -5.54 15.25
N SER A 155 -14.17 -4.41 15.88
CA SER A 155 -14.19 -4.30 17.35
C SER A 155 -15.58 -4.58 17.93
N ARG A 156 -16.65 -4.17 17.25
CA ARG A 156 -18.03 -4.48 17.67
C ARG A 156 -18.32 -5.98 17.62
N VAL A 157 -17.88 -6.67 16.57
CA VAL A 157 -18.06 -8.12 16.41
C VAL A 157 -17.27 -8.88 17.48
N VAL A 158 -15.98 -8.56 17.64
CA VAL A 158 -15.09 -9.29 18.57
C VAL A 158 -15.45 -9.06 20.04
N LYS A 159 -16.03 -7.89 20.37
CA LYS A 159 -16.47 -7.56 21.75
C LYS A 159 -17.91 -7.90 22.04
N ALA A 160 -18.66 -8.43 21.07
CA ALA A 160 -20.04 -8.82 21.29
C ALA A 160 -20.14 -9.98 22.31
N PRO A 161 -21.16 -9.97 23.21
CA PRO A 161 -21.41 -11.10 24.08
C PRO A 161 -21.59 -12.39 23.28
N GLY A 162 -20.91 -13.47 23.69
CA GLY A 162 -20.96 -14.75 22.98
C GLY A 162 -20.10 -14.85 21.74
N PHE A 163 -19.18 -13.92 21.53
CA PHE A 163 -18.21 -14.03 20.43
C PHE A 163 -17.41 -15.34 20.54
N ASP A 164 -17.44 -16.13 19.47
CA ASP A 164 -16.67 -17.37 19.36
C ASP A 164 -15.30 -17.10 18.71
N PRO A 165 -14.18 -17.31 19.43
CA PRO A 165 -12.83 -17.16 18.86
C PRO A 165 -12.55 -18.02 17.63
N ALA A 166 -13.27 -19.14 17.43
CA ALA A 166 -13.14 -19.96 16.23
C ALA A 166 -13.57 -19.22 14.94
N ARG A 167 -14.33 -18.13 15.08
CA ARG A 167 -14.77 -17.27 13.97
C ARG A 167 -13.74 -16.25 13.50
N ARG A 168 -12.56 -16.19 14.10
CA ARG A 168 -11.52 -15.21 13.72
C ARG A 168 -11.14 -15.29 12.24
N ALA A 169 -11.08 -16.49 11.67
CA ALA A 169 -10.76 -16.68 10.26
C ALA A 169 -11.85 -16.11 9.35
N ASP A 170 -13.12 -16.31 9.70
CA ASP A 170 -14.27 -15.76 8.96
C ASP A 170 -14.26 -14.22 8.98
N ILE A 171 -13.90 -13.62 10.13
CA ILE A 171 -13.75 -12.17 10.27
C ILE A 171 -12.57 -11.67 9.43
N ALA A 172 -11.42 -12.33 9.51
CA ALA A 172 -10.25 -11.96 8.72
C ALA A 172 -10.57 -11.97 7.22
N ARG A 173 -11.31 -12.99 6.76
CA ARG A 173 -11.80 -13.12 5.39
C ARG A 173 -12.69 -11.96 4.98
N GLY A 174 -13.71 -11.64 5.77
CA GLY A 174 -14.62 -10.54 5.47
C GLY A 174 -13.93 -9.17 5.42
N VAL A 175 -12.95 -8.93 6.31
CA VAL A 175 -12.15 -7.69 6.29
C VAL A 175 -11.28 -7.60 5.05
N GLU A 176 -10.56 -8.68 4.70
CA GLU A 176 -9.75 -8.73 3.48
C GLU A 176 -10.62 -8.48 2.25
N GLU A 177 -11.78 -9.11 2.15
CA GLU A 177 -12.74 -8.89 1.06
C GLU A 177 -13.22 -7.44 0.98
N ALA A 178 -13.49 -6.79 2.11
CA ALA A 178 -13.92 -5.39 2.12
C ALA A 178 -12.81 -4.44 1.63
N ILE A 179 -11.57 -4.62 2.10
CA ILE A 179 -10.42 -3.81 1.68
C ILE A 179 -10.13 -4.05 0.20
N VAL A 180 -10.01 -5.30 -0.23
CA VAL A 180 -9.69 -5.66 -1.61
C VAL A 180 -10.76 -5.14 -2.57
N ALA A 181 -12.05 -5.33 -2.27
CA ALA A 181 -13.13 -4.82 -3.11
C ALA A 181 -13.08 -3.30 -3.27
N THR A 182 -12.75 -2.57 -2.19
CA THR A 182 -12.63 -1.10 -2.21
C THR A 182 -11.45 -0.67 -3.09
N LEU A 183 -10.28 -1.29 -2.92
CA LEU A 183 -9.08 -0.98 -3.71
C LEU A 183 -9.30 -1.26 -5.19
N VAL A 184 -9.85 -2.41 -5.54
CA VAL A 184 -10.12 -2.80 -6.93
C VAL A 184 -11.12 -1.85 -7.59
N ALA A 185 -12.25 -1.58 -6.94
CA ALA A 185 -13.28 -0.72 -7.52
C ALA A 185 -12.77 0.71 -7.77
N LYS A 186 -11.97 1.27 -6.84
CA LYS A 186 -11.40 2.62 -7.02
C LYS A 186 -10.27 2.63 -8.06
N ALA A 187 -9.47 1.57 -8.17
CA ALA A 187 -8.46 1.43 -9.21
C ALA A 187 -9.09 1.39 -10.61
N LEU A 188 -10.17 0.62 -10.79
CA LEU A 188 -10.90 0.58 -12.07
C LEU A 188 -11.53 1.93 -12.42
N ARG A 189 -12.13 2.62 -11.45
CA ARG A 189 -12.63 3.98 -11.65
C ARG A 189 -11.52 4.96 -12.06
N ALA A 190 -10.31 4.80 -11.53
CA ALA A 190 -9.19 5.65 -11.91
C ALA A 190 -8.73 5.38 -13.35
N ILE A 191 -8.70 4.13 -13.77
CA ILE A 191 -8.45 3.73 -15.16
C ILE A 191 -9.51 4.37 -16.08
N GLU A 192 -10.78 4.21 -15.76
CA GLU A 192 -11.89 4.79 -16.51
C GLU A 192 -11.81 6.33 -16.57
N ALA A 193 -11.56 6.99 -15.44
CA ALA A 193 -11.48 8.45 -15.35
C ALA A 193 -10.28 9.06 -16.06
N THR A 194 -9.18 8.31 -16.23
CA THR A 194 -7.97 8.76 -16.92
C THR A 194 -7.94 8.36 -18.39
N GLY A 195 -8.73 7.34 -18.78
CA GLY A 195 -8.65 6.75 -20.12
C GLY A 195 -7.35 5.97 -20.37
N LEU A 196 -6.58 5.67 -19.32
CA LEU A 196 -5.37 4.86 -19.40
C LEU A 196 -5.71 3.37 -19.30
N ASP A 197 -4.88 2.51 -19.86
CA ASP A 197 -5.06 1.06 -19.91
C ASP A 197 -4.14 0.28 -18.96
N THR A 198 -3.16 0.96 -18.38
CA THR A 198 -2.12 0.34 -17.55
C THR A 198 -2.30 0.71 -16.08
N LEU A 199 -2.42 -0.32 -15.22
CA LEU A 199 -2.44 -0.20 -13.77
C LEU A 199 -1.20 -0.84 -13.16
N VAL A 200 -0.44 -0.05 -12.43
CA VAL A 200 0.73 -0.49 -11.66
C VAL A 200 0.38 -0.54 -10.18
N VAL A 201 0.76 -1.60 -9.48
CA VAL A 201 0.53 -1.74 -8.02
C VAL A 201 1.85 -1.70 -7.29
N ALA A 202 2.01 -0.73 -6.39
CA ALA A 202 3.22 -0.52 -5.61
C ALA A 202 2.92 -0.49 -4.09
N GLY A 203 3.94 -0.79 -3.29
CA GLY A 203 3.85 -0.84 -1.85
C GLY A 203 3.54 -2.23 -1.29
N GLY A 204 3.77 -2.42 0.03
CA GLY A 204 3.75 -3.74 0.68
C GLY A 204 2.41 -4.48 0.62
N VAL A 205 1.28 -3.76 0.65
CA VAL A 205 -0.06 -4.37 0.50
C VAL A 205 -0.28 -4.91 -0.92
N GLY A 206 0.46 -4.41 -1.92
CA GLY A 206 0.47 -4.97 -3.28
C GLY A 206 0.91 -6.44 -3.36
N ALA A 207 1.57 -6.96 -2.33
CA ALA A 207 1.92 -8.39 -2.22
C ALA A 207 0.74 -9.28 -1.80
N ASN A 208 -0.39 -8.70 -1.35
CA ASN A 208 -1.57 -9.46 -0.95
C ASN A 208 -2.14 -10.27 -2.13
N ARG A 209 -2.26 -11.59 -1.96
CA ARG A 209 -2.69 -12.50 -3.02
C ARG A 209 -4.13 -12.28 -3.47
N ALA A 210 -5.03 -11.96 -2.53
CA ALA A 210 -6.43 -11.70 -2.84
C ALA A 210 -6.57 -10.42 -3.68
N LEU A 211 -5.81 -9.36 -3.36
CA LEU A 211 -5.77 -8.12 -4.14
C LEU A 211 -5.22 -8.38 -5.56
N ARG A 212 -4.07 -9.04 -5.67
CA ARG A 212 -3.47 -9.37 -6.99
C ARG A 212 -4.42 -10.18 -7.85
N GLY A 213 -4.99 -11.25 -7.29
CA GLY A 213 -5.94 -12.09 -8.01
C GLY A 213 -7.22 -11.35 -8.44
N ALA A 214 -7.72 -10.43 -7.60
CA ALA A 214 -8.89 -9.63 -7.94
C ALA A 214 -8.60 -8.61 -9.04
N LEU A 215 -7.44 -7.94 -9.00
CA LEU A 215 -7.01 -7.01 -10.05
C LEU A 215 -6.74 -7.74 -11.37
N SER A 216 -6.07 -8.90 -11.35
CA SER A 216 -5.84 -9.70 -12.57
C SER A 216 -7.15 -10.15 -13.23
N ARG A 217 -8.13 -10.58 -12.41
CA ARG A 217 -9.46 -10.94 -12.95
C ARG A 217 -10.21 -9.74 -13.50
N ALA A 218 -10.04 -8.55 -12.91
CA ALA A 218 -10.64 -7.32 -13.40
C ALA A 218 -9.98 -6.92 -14.74
N ALA A 219 -8.66 -6.91 -14.83
CA ALA A 219 -7.93 -6.59 -16.06
C ALA A 219 -8.28 -7.54 -17.23
N ALA A 220 -8.56 -8.83 -16.96
CA ALA A 220 -8.94 -9.79 -17.99
C ALA A 220 -10.36 -9.58 -18.56
N ARG A 221 -11.16 -8.66 -17.99
CA ARG A 221 -12.54 -8.34 -18.41
C ARG A 221 -12.66 -7.02 -19.17
N HIS A 222 -11.59 -6.25 -19.17
CA HIS A 222 -11.44 -4.97 -19.87
C HIS A 222 -10.49 -5.12 -21.07
#